data_388fd42c396de256c9ee1594cb2c0821
#
_entry.id   388fd42c396de256c9ee1594cb2c0821
#
_cell.length_a   1.000
_cell.length_b   1.000
_cell.length_c   1.000
_cell.angle_alpha   90.00
_cell.angle_beta   90.00
_cell.angle_gamma   90.00
#
_symmetry.space_group_name_H-M   'P 1'
#
loop_
_entity.id
_entity.type
_entity.pdbx_description
1 polymer ?
#
loop_
_entity_poly.entity_id
_entity_poly.type
_entity_poly.pdbx_seq_one_letter_code
_entity_poly.pdbx_strand_id
1 'polypeptide(L)'
;MTQARDMVAEIETLGEKLAEAKASINRRFIGQQRVVDLTLTALLCGGHGLLIGLPGLGKTRLVETLSTVMGLDGNRVQFTPDLMPADILGSEVLDTAADGTRAFRFVEGPIFCQLLMADEINRASPRTQSALLQAMQEKTVTVAGQDRALGHPFHVLATQNPIEQEGTYPLPEAQLDRFLVQIDVAYPDRETERDILLATTGDTDAQAAPVFTTAELLAAQTLLRQMPVGESVVELILDLVRAFRPDGPDASPQVRDTVAWGPGPRAAQALMLTVRARTLLQGRLAPSAEDVIDMARPVLLHRMALNFAARARGDSLSALIDTTAASLIGKKAAA
;
A
#
# COMPACT_ATOMS: atom_id res chain seq x y z
N MET A 1 -14.70 -2.89 32.27
CA MET A 1 -13.92 -4.17 32.28
C MET A 1 -14.42 -5.16 31.22
N THR A 2 -15.72 -5.26 30.97
CA THR A 2 -16.32 -6.14 29.94
C THR A 2 -15.83 -5.74 28.52
N GLN A 3 -15.94 -4.47 28.15
CA GLN A 3 -15.59 -3.96 26.81
C GLN A 3 -14.10 -4.16 26.44
N ALA A 4 -13.19 -4.09 27.41
CA ALA A 4 -11.76 -4.36 27.16
C ALA A 4 -11.48 -5.87 26.97
N ARG A 5 -12.23 -6.75 27.65
CA ARG A 5 -12.14 -8.21 27.46
C ARG A 5 -12.69 -8.62 26.09
N ASP A 6 -13.79 -8.01 25.68
CA ASP A 6 -14.41 -8.27 24.38
C ASP A 6 -13.45 -7.87 23.23
N MET A 7 -12.80 -6.71 23.34
CA MET A 7 -11.80 -6.26 22.36
C MET A 7 -10.58 -7.20 22.27
N VAL A 8 -10.08 -7.72 23.38
CA VAL A 8 -8.96 -8.68 23.38
C VAL A 8 -9.36 -9.95 22.61
N ALA A 9 -10.53 -10.51 22.91
CA ALA A 9 -11.03 -11.70 22.21
C ALA A 9 -11.24 -11.45 20.70
N GLU A 10 -11.74 -10.26 20.32
CA GLU A 10 -11.87 -9.88 18.92
C GLU A 10 -10.52 -9.79 18.20
N ILE A 11 -9.49 -9.20 18.86
CA ILE A 11 -8.13 -9.11 18.31
C ILE A 11 -7.52 -10.51 18.15
N GLU A 12 -7.68 -11.39 19.14
CA GLU A 12 -7.16 -12.78 19.06
C GLU A 12 -7.82 -13.55 17.92
N THR A 13 -9.14 -13.51 17.81
CA THR A 13 -9.90 -14.15 16.71
C THR A 13 -9.48 -13.61 15.35
N LEU A 14 -9.32 -12.30 15.23
CA LEU A 14 -8.86 -11.67 13.99
C LEU A 14 -7.41 -12.05 13.67
N GLY A 15 -6.55 -12.17 14.67
CA GLY A 15 -5.16 -12.62 14.52
C GLY A 15 -5.07 -14.03 13.94
N GLU A 16 -5.88 -14.97 14.44
CA GLU A 16 -5.96 -16.34 13.91
C GLU A 16 -6.41 -16.33 12.43
N LYS A 17 -7.45 -15.55 12.13
CA LYS A 17 -7.97 -15.43 10.77
C LYS A 17 -6.97 -14.80 9.81
N LEU A 18 -6.19 -13.82 10.25
CA LEU A 18 -5.10 -13.23 9.47
C LEU A 18 -3.96 -14.22 9.23
N ALA A 19 -3.65 -15.07 10.19
CA ALA A 19 -2.68 -16.14 10.01
C ALA A 19 -3.14 -17.15 8.94
N GLU A 20 -4.42 -17.52 8.93
CA GLU A 20 -5.01 -18.36 7.89
C GLU A 20 -4.96 -17.68 6.51
N ALA A 21 -5.31 -16.39 6.42
CA ALA A 21 -5.22 -15.61 5.19
C ALA A 21 -3.79 -15.56 4.66
N LYS A 22 -2.80 -15.29 5.50
CA LYS A 22 -1.37 -15.33 5.13
C LYS A 22 -0.96 -16.71 4.62
N ALA A 23 -1.36 -17.78 5.28
CA ALA A 23 -1.08 -19.13 4.84
C ALA A 23 -1.72 -19.43 3.47
N SER A 24 -2.94 -18.97 3.22
CA SER A 24 -3.62 -19.11 1.93
C SER A 24 -2.90 -18.33 0.81
N ILE A 25 -2.46 -17.10 1.09
CA ILE A 25 -1.70 -16.28 0.12
C ILE A 25 -0.35 -16.94 -0.18
N ASN A 26 0.39 -17.37 0.84
CA ASN A 26 1.74 -17.94 0.70
C ASN A 26 1.77 -19.26 -0.09
N ARG A 27 0.65 -19.98 -0.21
CA ARG A 27 0.54 -21.14 -1.10
C ARG A 27 0.68 -20.79 -2.58
N ARG A 28 0.25 -19.61 -2.98
CA ARG A 28 0.32 -19.13 -4.38
C ARG A 28 1.44 -18.13 -4.62
N PHE A 29 1.77 -17.32 -3.62
CA PHE A 29 2.83 -16.32 -3.66
C PHE A 29 3.94 -16.71 -2.68
N ILE A 30 4.89 -17.48 -3.19
CA ILE A 30 5.88 -18.21 -2.39
C ILE A 30 7.04 -17.30 -1.99
N GLY A 31 7.46 -17.37 -0.71
CA GLY A 31 8.76 -16.91 -0.20
C GLY A 31 8.91 -15.42 0.04
N GLN A 32 7.95 -14.57 -0.34
CA GLN A 32 8.04 -13.12 -0.16
C GLN A 32 7.12 -12.63 0.98
N GLN A 33 7.28 -13.19 2.17
CA GLN A 33 6.41 -12.91 3.32
C GLN A 33 6.30 -11.42 3.66
N ARG A 34 7.42 -10.68 3.55
CA ARG A 34 7.42 -9.23 3.80
C ARG A 34 6.50 -8.46 2.85
N VAL A 35 6.48 -8.85 1.57
CA VAL A 35 5.60 -8.25 0.56
C VAL A 35 4.13 -8.54 0.90
N VAL A 36 3.82 -9.78 1.29
CA VAL A 36 2.47 -10.18 1.73
C VAL A 36 2.04 -9.37 2.96
N ASP A 37 2.89 -9.29 3.99
CA ASP A 37 2.59 -8.56 5.22
C ASP A 37 2.33 -7.08 4.98
N LEU A 38 3.15 -6.41 4.16
CA LEU A 38 2.97 -5.00 3.82
C LEU A 38 1.71 -4.76 2.97
N THR A 39 1.37 -5.69 2.09
CA THR A 39 0.16 -5.58 1.28
C THR A 39 -1.09 -5.76 2.14
N LEU A 40 -1.10 -6.76 3.03
CA LEU A 40 -2.17 -6.93 4.02
C LEU A 40 -2.27 -5.72 4.96
N THR A 41 -1.12 -5.15 5.37
CA THR A 41 -1.08 -3.90 6.15
C THR A 41 -1.81 -2.77 5.43
N ALA A 42 -1.59 -2.60 4.11
CA ALA A 42 -2.28 -1.58 3.33
C ALA A 42 -3.80 -1.79 3.34
N LEU A 43 -4.28 -3.03 3.14
CA LEU A 43 -5.71 -3.35 3.15
C LEU A 43 -6.34 -3.16 4.53
N LEU A 44 -5.70 -3.64 5.60
CA LEU A 44 -6.18 -3.49 6.98
C LEU A 44 -6.25 -2.02 7.43
N CYS A 45 -5.36 -1.18 6.94
CA CYS A 45 -5.40 0.26 7.22
C CYS A 45 -6.45 1.02 6.41
N GLY A 46 -7.10 0.39 5.43
CA GLY A 46 -8.00 1.07 4.49
C GLY A 46 -7.25 1.97 3.50
N GLY A 47 -5.97 1.68 3.25
CA GLY A 47 -5.06 2.48 2.41
C GLY A 47 -4.78 1.84 1.04
N HIS A 48 -3.79 2.42 0.35
CA HIS A 48 -3.31 2.01 -0.96
C HIS A 48 -1.82 1.65 -0.87
N GLY A 49 -1.36 0.73 -1.71
CA GLY A 49 0.04 0.29 -1.74
C GLY A 49 0.71 0.57 -3.08
N LEU A 50 2.00 0.91 -3.04
CA LEU A 50 2.84 1.08 -4.22
C LEU A 50 3.90 -0.02 -4.24
N LEU A 51 3.78 -0.98 -5.17
CA LEU A 51 4.72 -2.07 -5.36
C LEU A 51 5.79 -1.65 -6.38
N ILE A 52 7.04 -1.59 -5.95
CA ILE A 52 8.17 -1.29 -6.82
C ILE A 52 8.99 -2.57 -7.02
N GLY A 53 9.15 -2.99 -8.25
CA GLY A 53 9.92 -4.19 -8.55
C GLY A 53 9.91 -4.51 -10.04
N LEU A 54 10.85 -5.36 -10.43
CA LEU A 54 11.04 -5.79 -11.81
C LEU A 54 9.82 -6.55 -12.36
N PRO A 55 9.64 -6.63 -13.66
CA PRO A 55 8.65 -7.50 -14.29
C PRO A 55 8.95 -8.98 -13.95
N GLY A 56 7.90 -9.81 -13.94
CA GLY A 56 8.06 -11.25 -13.70
C GLY A 56 8.15 -11.69 -12.23
N LEU A 57 8.10 -10.76 -11.26
CA LEU A 57 8.17 -11.09 -9.83
C LEU A 57 6.81 -11.46 -9.20
N GLY A 58 5.82 -11.81 -10.00
CA GLY A 58 4.54 -12.33 -9.50
C GLY A 58 3.58 -11.29 -8.90
N LYS A 59 3.80 -9.98 -9.12
CA LYS A 59 2.95 -8.91 -8.57
C LYS A 59 1.47 -9.09 -8.92
N THR A 60 1.16 -9.45 -10.16
CA THR A 60 -0.21 -9.73 -10.61
C THR A 60 -0.80 -10.91 -9.84
N ARG A 61 -0.05 -12.02 -9.73
CA ARG A 61 -0.47 -13.21 -8.99
C ARG A 61 -0.75 -12.90 -7.51
N LEU A 62 0.05 -12.02 -6.89
CA LEU A 62 -0.18 -11.55 -5.52
C LEU A 62 -1.52 -10.83 -5.40
N VAL A 63 -1.81 -9.85 -6.27
CA VAL A 63 -3.03 -9.04 -6.18
C VAL A 63 -4.27 -9.88 -6.45
N GLU A 64 -4.26 -10.77 -7.43
CA GLU A 64 -5.36 -11.72 -7.70
C GLU A 64 -5.61 -12.64 -6.49
N THR A 65 -4.53 -13.15 -5.90
CA THR A 65 -4.62 -14.00 -4.71
C THR A 65 -5.19 -13.25 -3.52
N LEU A 66 -4.76 -12.00 -3.30
CA LEU A 66 -5.30 -11.13 -2.26
C LEU A 66 -6.78 -10.84 -2.45
N SER A 67 -7.21 -10.52 -3.68
CA SER A 67 -8.62 -10.31 -4.01
C SER A 67 -9.47 -11.52 -3.59
N THR A 68 -9.04 -12.72 -3.96
CA THR A 68 -9.71 -13.98 -3.61
C THR A 68 -9.74 -14.22 -2.10
N VAL A 69 -8.58 -14.14 -1.42
CA VAL A 69 -8.45 -14.45 0.01
C VAL A 69 -9.20 -13.46 0.88
N MET A 70 -9.18 -12.18 0.50
CA MET A 70 -9.84 -11.10 1.25
C MET A 70 -11.31 -10.89 0.85
N GLY A 71 -11.84 -11.70 -0.08
CA GLY A 71 -13.23 -11.64 -0.53
C GLY A 71 -13.60 -10.30 -1.16
N LEU A 72 -12.69 -9.72 -1.94
CA LEU A 72 -12.85 -8.43 -2.61
C LEU A 72 -13.12 -8.62 -4.10
N ASP A 73 -14.02 -7.81 -4.63
CA ASP A 73 -14.17 -7.67 -6.08
C ASP A 73 -12.95 -6.92 -6.63
N GLY A 74 -12.21 -7.58 -7.53
CA GLY A 74 -10.92 -7.10 -8.01
C GLY A 74 -10.85 -6.93 -9.52
N ASN A 75 -10.31 -5.79 -9.97
CA ASN A 75 -10.01 -5.50 -11.36
C ASN A 75 -8.53 -5.18 -11.58
N ARG A 76 -8.07 -5.36 -12.81
CA ARG A 76 -6.72 -4.98 -13.24
C ARG A 76 -6.77 -4.04 -14.43
N VAL A 77 -5.96 -2.99 -14.39
CA VAL A 77 -5.70 -2.08 -15.50
C VAL A 77 -4.20 -2.04 -15.76
N GLN A 78 -3.80 -2.36 -17.00
CA GLN A 78 -2.44 -2.16 -17.49
C GLN A 78 -2.32 -0.72 -17.98
N PHE A 79 -1.42 0.05 -17.37
CA PHE A 79 -1.18 1.43 -17.77
C PHE A 79 -0.25 1.47 -18.98
N THR A 80 -0.67 2.21 -20.03
CA THR A 80 0.06 2.40 -21.28
C THR A 80 0.07 3.89 -21.64
N PRO A 81 0.99 4.36 -22.50
CA PRO A 81 1.06 5.78 -22.86
C PRO A 81 -0.20 6.35 -23.51
N ASP A 82 -0.97 5.51 -24.19
CA ASP A 82 -2.22 5.84 -24.88
C ASP A 82 -3.47 5.71 -23.99
N LEU A 83 -3.35 5.14 -22.77
CA LEU A 83 -4.47 4.96 -21.86
C LEU A 83 -5.05 6.33 -21.44
N MET A 84 -6.36 6.50 -21.66
CA MET A 84 -7.09 7.71 -21.32
C MET A 84 -7.79 7.59 -19.95
N PRO A 85 -8.07 8.70 -19.26
CA PRO A 85 -8.85 8.68 -18.02
C PRO A 85 -10.21 7.99 -18.17
N ALA A 86 -10.88 8.13 -19.31
CA ALA A 86 -12.17 7.50 -19.57
C ALA A 86 -12.10 5.96 -19.60
N ASP A 87 -10.94 5.39 -20.00
CA ASP A 87 -10.74 3.95 -20.02
C ASP A 87 -10.69 3.36 -18.59
N ILE A 88 -10.33 4.18 -17.60
CA ILE A 88 -10.29 3.79 -16.19
C ILE A 88 -11.60 4.13 -15.48
N LEU A 89 -12.10 5.36 -15.68
CA LEU A 89 -13.25 5.91 -14.95
C LEU A 89 -14.59 5.49 -15.54
N GLY A 90 -14.59 5.06 -16.82
CA GLY A 90 -15.82 4.87 -17.59
C GLY A 90 -16.24 6.12 -18.34
N SER A 91 -17.24 5.97 -19.19
CA SER A 91 -17.73 7.04 -20.06
C SER A 91 -19.23 6.90 -20.32
N GLU A 92 -19.85 8.02 -20.74
CA GLU A 92 -21.21 7.96 -21.27
C GLU A 92 -21.20 7.58 -22.75
N VAL A 93 -22.03 6.63 -23.10
CA VAL A 93 -22.25 6.20 -24.49
C VAL A 93 -23.69 6.51 -24.87
N LEU A 94 -23.88 6.99 -26.11
CA LEU A 94 -25.21 7.20 -26.66
C LEU A 94 -25.81 5.83 -27.04
N ASP A 95 -26.79 5.40 -26.28
CA ASP A 95 -27.51 4.15 -26.54
C ASP A 95 -28.81 4.45 -27.31
N THR A 96 -29.19 3.56 -28.21
CA THR A 96 -30.43 3.68 -28.98
C THR A 96 -31.32 2.48 -28.64
N ALA A 97 -32.42 2.72 -27.95
CA ALA A 97 -33.38 1.70 -27.59
C ALA A 97 -34.10 1.14 -28.83
N ALA A 98 -34.75 -0.03 -28.67
CA ALA A 98 -35.46 -0.68 -29.78
C ALA A 98 -36.59 0.16 -30.39
N ASP A 99 -37.12 1.13 -29.66
CA ASP A 99 -38.13 2.11 -30.10
C ASP A 99 -37.54 3.34 -30.84
N GLY A 100 -36.19 3.40 -31.02
CA GLY A 100 -35.51 4.49 -31.67
C GLY A 100 -35.18 5.68 -30.74
N THR A 101 -35.55 5.63 -29.46
CA THR A 101 -35.17 6.68 -28.50
C THR A 101 -33.68 6.60 -28.20
N ARG A 102 -33.06 7.78 -28.10
CA ARG A 102 -31.62 7.90 -27.79
C ARG A 102 -31.46 8.45 -26.37
N ALA A 103 -30.69 7.74 -25.57
CA ALA A 103 -30.34 8.17 -24.23
C ALA A 103 -28.85 7.93 -23.95
N PHE A 104 -28.25 8.79 -23.16
CA PHE A 104 -26.91 8.54 -22.66
C PHE A 104 -26.97 7.48 -21.55
N ARG A 105 -26.12 6.48 -21.68
CA ARG A 105 -25.94 5.44 -20.65
C ARG A 105 -24.48 5.48 -20.20
N PHE A 106 -24.28 5.55 -18.88
CA PHE A 106 -22.94 5.42 -18.32
C PHE A 106 -22.48 3.94 -18.38
N VAL A 107 -21.28 3.74 -18.88
CA VAL A 107 -20.57 2.46 -18.84
C VAL A 107 -19.46 2.59 -17.83
N GLU A 108 -19.55 1.82 -16.75
CA GLU A 108 -18.55 1.82 -15.69
C GLU A 108 -17.18 1.35 -16.21
N GLY A 109 -16.14 2.06 -15.82
CA GLY A 109 -14.78 1.65 -16.06
C GLY A 109 -14.28 0.65 -15.01
N PRO A 110 -13.10 0.07 -15.20
CA PRO A 110 -12.54 -0.94 -14.30
C PRO A 110 -12.26 -0.44 -12.88
N ILE A 111 -12.30 0.86 -12.62
CA ILE A 111 -12.13 1.45 -11.29
C ILE A 111 -13.31 1.12 -10.35
N PHE A 112 -14.47 0.75 -10.89
CA PHE A 112 -15.63 0.36 -10.10
C PHE A 112 -15.47 -1.07 -9.57
N CYS A 113 -14.59 -1.22 -8.61
CA CYS A 113 -14.26 -2.46 -7.90
C CYS A 113 -13.84 -2.14 -6.47
N GLN A 114 -13.51 -3.16 -5.68
CA GLN A 114 -13.03 -3.00 -4.30
C GLN A 114 -11.51 -3.05 -4.19
N LEU A 115 -10.84 -3.76 -5.10
CA LEU A 115 -9.39 -3.84 -5.20
C LEU A 115 -8.96 -3.66 -6.66
N LEU A 116 -8.38 -2.49 -6.95
CA LEU A 116 -7.84 -2.20 -8.28
C LEU A 116 -6.33 -2.47 -8.32
N MET A 117 -5.90 -3.30 -9.24
CA MET A 117 -4.50 -3.39 -9.63
C MET A 117 -4.21 -2.38 -10.74
N ALA A 118 -3.44 -1.33 -10.44
CA ALA A 118 -2.95 -0.36 -11.42
C ALA A 118 -1.53 -0.74 -11.85
N ASP A 119 -1.42 -1.53 -12.91
CA ASP A 119 -0.14 -2.12 -13.33
C ASP A 119 0.66 -1.14 -14.19
N GLU A 120 1.94 -0.90 -13.81
CA GLU A 120 2.88 0.03 -14.45
C GLU A 120 2.34 1.47 -14.55
N ILE A 121 1.86 2.00 -13.41
CA ILE A 121 1.22 3.34 -13.34
C ILE A 121 2.07 4.46 -13.93
N ASN A 122 3.41 4.34 -13.89
CA ASN A 122 4.34 5.32 -14.44
C ASN A 122 4.39 5.35 -15.98
N ARG A 123 3.74 4.44 -16.70
CA ARG A 123 3.67 4.44 -18.17
C ARG A 123 2.56 5.33 -18.74
N ALA A 124 1.51 5.60 -17.98
CA ALA A 124 0.45 6.46 -18.46
C ALA A 124 0.76 7.96 -18.31
N SER A 125 0.05 8.77 -19.08
CA SER A 125 0.17 10.23 -19.05
C SER A 125 -0.12 10.77 -17.64
N PRO A 126 0.45 11.94 -17.25
CA PRO A 126 0.17 12.59 -15.97
C PRO A 126 -1.32 12.86 -15.74
N ARG A 127 -2.08 13.08 -16.82
CA ARG A 127 -3.54 13.28 -16.75
C ARG A 127 -4.26 12.02 -16.31
N THR A 128 -3.87 10.87 -16.84
CA THR A 128 -4.45 9.57 -16.50
C THR A 128 -4.07 9.14 -15.09
N GLN A 129 -2.79 9.33 -14.70
CA GLN A 129 -2.33 9.13 -13.34
C GLN A 129 -3.13 9.98 -12.34
N SER A 130 -3.30 11.29 -12.62
CA SER A 130 -4.02 12.20 -11.74
C SER A 130 -5.49 11.80 -11.56
N ALA A 131 -6.15 11.28 -12.58
CA ALA A 131 -7.52 10.80 -12.49
C ALA A 131 -7.66 9.63 -11.49
N LEU A 132 -6.77 8.62 -11.58
CA LEU A 132 -6.75 7.52 -10.61
C LEU A 132 -6.45 8.03 -9.20
N LEU A 133 -5.42 8.86 -9.05
CA LEU A 133 -4.99 9.35 -7.74
C LEU A 133 -6.02 10.27 -7.07
N GLN A 134 -6.82 11.00 -7.85
CA GLN A 134 -7.96 11.74 -7.33
C GLN A 134 -9.04 10.79 -6.81
N ALA A 135 -9.41 9.80 -7.61
CA ALA A 135 -10.39 8.78 -7.22
C ALA A 135 -9.99 8.01 -5.95
N MET A 136 -8.69 7.73 -5.76
CA MET A 136 -8.16 7.13 -4.52
C MET A 136 -8.42 7.99 -3.29
N GLN A 137 -8.32 9.30 -3.42
CA GLN A 137 -8.51 10.24 -2.31
C GLN A 137 -9.99 10.49 -2.02
N GLU A 138 -10.79 10.72 -3.07
CA GLU A 138 -12.19 11.14 -2.95
C GLU A 138 -13.15 9.96 -2.79
N LYS A 139 -12.70 8.74 -3.19
CA LYS A 139 -13.52 7.51 -3.26
C LYS A 139 -14.77 7.66 -4.14
N THR A 140 -14.75 8.65 -5.01
CA THR A 140 -15.76 8.96 -6.00
C THR A 140 -15.10 9.35 -7.31
N VAL A 141 -15.81 9.22 -8.40
CA VAL A 141 -15.42 9.74 -9.72
C VAL A 141 -16.53 10.62 -10.27
N THR A 142 -16.15 11.76 -10.85
CA THR A 142 -17.12 12.66 -11.53
C THR A 142 -17.06 12.41 -13.03
N VAL A 143 -18.14 11.88 -13.61
CA VAL A 143 -18.28 11.70 -15.07
C VAL A 143 -19.56 12.38 -15.54
N ALA A 144 -19.44 13.20 -16.60
CA ALA A 144 -20.53 13.98 -17.16
C ALA A 144 -21.29 14.85 -16.12
N GLY A 145 -20.55 15.35 -15.11
CA GLY A 145 -21.12 16.20 -14.05
C GLY A 145 -21.86 15.44 -12.95
N GLN A 146 -21.80 14.12 -12.94
CA GLN A 146 -22.38 13.28 -11.90
C GLN A 146 -21.28 12.58 -11.08
N ASP A 147 -21.39 12.68 -9.74
CA ASP A 147 -20.52 11.97 -8.83
C ASP A 147 -21.01 10.54 -8.64
N ARG A 148 -20.10 9.61 -8.80
CA ARG A 148 -20.33 8.17 -8.70
C ARG A 148 -19.42 7.58 -7.64
N ALA A 149 -20.01 6.95 -6.63
CA ALA A 149 -19.26 6.30 -5.55
C ALA A 149 -18.54 5.04 -6.07
N LEU A 150 -17.30 4.85 -5.64
CA LEU A 150 -16.54 3.63 -5.90
C LEU A 150 -16.95 2.50 -4.93
N GLY A 151 -16.44 1.31 -5.18
CA GLY A 151 -16.63 0.16 -4.29
C GLY A 151 -16.22 0.48 -2.83
N HIS A 152 -16.89 -0.12 -1.88
CA HIS A 152 -16.52 0.03 -0.46
C HIS A 152 -16.24 -1.35 0.17
N PRO A 153 -15.01 -1.57 0.69
CA PRO A 153 -13.84 -0.68 0.68
C PRO A 153 -13.29 -0.46 -0.75
N PHE A 154 -12.49 0.59 -0.95
CA PHE A 154 -11.77 0.81 -2.20
C PHE A 154 -10.27 0.88 -1.94
N HIS A 155 -9.53 -0.04 -2.57
CA HIS A 155 -8.08 -0.17 -2.46
C HIS A 155 -7.44 -0.13 -3.84
N VAL A 156 -6.25 0.46 -3.92
CA VAL A 156 -5.42 0.41 -5.12
C VAL A 156 -4.06 -0.17 -4.74
N LEU A 157 -3.64 -1.17 -5.48
CA LEU A 157 -2.27 -1.66 -5.50
C LEU A 157 -1.66 -1.29 -6.83
N ALA A 158 -0.88 -0.20 -6.83
CA ALA A 158 -0.19 0.26 -8.02
C ALA A 158 1.18 -0.40 -8.13
N THR A 159 1.62 -0.70 -9.36
CA THR A 159 2.97 -1.19 -9.59
C THR A 159 3.81 -0.18 -10.39
N GLN A 160 5.11 -0.17 -10.12
CA GLN A 160 6.10 0.55 -10.91
C GLN A 160 7.26 -0.37 -11.27
N ASN A 161 7.73 -0.25 -12.50
CA ASN A 161 8.97 -0.88 -12.94
C ASN A 161 10.11 0.16 -12.83
N PRO A 162 11.13 -0.06 -11.97
CA PRO A 162 12.18 0.92 -11.76
C PRO A 162 13.20 1.01 -12.91
N ILE A 163 13.26 0.03 -13.79
CA ILE A 163 14.24 0.00 -14.91
C ILE A 163 13.71 0.73 -16.14
N GLU A 164 12.42 0.70 -16.38
CA GLU A 164 11.83 1.37 -17.55
C GLU A 164 11.86 2.89 -17.34
N GLN A 165 12.76 3.56 -18.06
CA GLN A 165 12.88 5.02 -18.09
C GLN A 165 12.32 5.62 -19.38
N GLU A 166 12.36 4.90 -20.52
CA GLU A 166 11.82 5.38 -21.78
C GLU A 166 10.28 5.28 -21.80
N GLY A 167 9.63 6.36 -22.21
CA GLY A 167 8.16 6.41 -22.29
C GLY A 167 7.45 6.38 -20.93
N THR A 168 8.13 6.73 -19.84
CA THR A 168 7.54 6.78 -18.49
C THR A 168 7.43 8.21 -17.98
N TYR A 169 6.41 8.43 -17.16
CA TYR A 169 6.17 9.69 -16.45
C TYR A 169 6.25 9.41 -14.95
N PRO A 170 7.30 9.88 -14.26
CA PRO A 170 7.42 9.68 -12.82
C PRO A 170 6.22 10.33 -12.11
N LEU A 171 5.74 9.65 -11.09
CA LEU A 171 4.70 10.22 -10.22
C LEU A 171 5.26 11.42 -9.46
N PRO A 172 4.58 12.58 -9.45
CA PRO A 172 4.96 13.70 -8.62
C PRO A 172 4.97 13.31 -7.13
N GLU A 173 5.90 13.86 -6.39
CA GLU A 173 6.12 13.57 -4.96
C GLU A 173 4.84 13.78 -4.11
N ALA A 174 4.10 14.86 -4.37
CA ALA A 174 2.82 15.14 -3.70
C ALA A 174 1.74 14.07 -4.00
N GLN A 175 1.89 13.32 -5.07
CA GLN A 175 0.98 12.23 -5.44
C GLN A 175 1.40 10.92 -4.80
N LEU A 176 2.70 10.69 -4.60
CA LEU A 176 3.22 9.53 -3.88
C LEU A 176 2.73 9.46 -2.43
N ASP A 177 2.51 10.60 -1.78
CA ASP A 177 1.99 10.68 -0.40
C ASP A 177 0.57 10.10 -0.23
N ARG A 178 -0.14 9.80 -1.33
CA ARG A 178 -1.44 9.12 -1.29
C ARG A 178 -1.34 7.62 -1.06
N PHE A 179 -0.20 7.01 -1.37
CA PHE A 179 0.07 5.62 -1.03
C PHE A 179 0.45 5.51 0.44
N LEU A 180 -0.18 4.58 1.14
CA LEU A 180 0.10 4.33 2.56
C LEU A 180 1.51 3.79 2.77
N VAL A 181 1.89 2.81 1.95
CA VAL A 181 3.18 2.13 2.00
C VAL A 181 3.76 1.94 0.60
N GLN A 182 5.09 2.02 0.53
CA GLN A 182 5.88 1.52 -0.58
C GLN A 182 6.37 0.12 -0.25
N ILE A 183 6.24 -0.79 -1.19
CA ILE A 183 6.55 -2.22 -1.06
C ILE A 183 7.58 -2.57 -2.12
N ASP A 184 8.82 -2.73 -1.71
CA ASP A 184 9.88 -3.13 -2.61
C ASP A 184 9.81 -4.65 -2.83
N VAL A 185 9.64 -5.06 -4.09
CA VAL A 185 9.58 -6.46 -4.50
C VAL A 185 10.92 -6.83 -5.12
N ALA A 186 11.77 -7.48 -4.35
CA ALA A 186 13.10 -7.93 -4.78
C ALA A 186 13.04 -9.32 -5.44
N TYR A 187 14.14 -9.71 -6.09
CA TYR A 187 14.32 -11.09 -6.49
C TYR A 187 14.28 -12.01 -5.26
N PRO A 188 13.60 -13.15 -5.34
CA PRO A 188 13.67 -14.14 -4.30
C PRO A 188 15.10 -14.72 -4.20
N ASP A 189 15.43 -15.32 -3.08
CA ASP A 189 16.66 -16.09 -2.95
C ASP A 189 16.58 -17.41 -3.75
N ARG A 190 17.71 -18.07 -3.92
CA ARG A 190 17.82 -19.28 -4.74
C ARG A 190 16.90 -20.42 -4.27
N GLU A 191 16.70 -20.57 -2.97
CA GLU A 191 15.85 -21.62 -2.40
C GLU A 191 14.37 -21.36 -2.72
N THR A 192 13.95 -20.11 -2.52
CA THR A 192 12.62 -19.62 -2.90
C THR A 192 12.39 -19.73 -4.41
N GLU A 193 13.37 -19.37 -5.26
CA GLU A 193 13.26 -19.53 -6.72
C GLU A 193 13.04 -21.00 -7.11
N ARG A 194 13.75 -21.93 -6.46
CA ARG A 194 13.56 -23.36 -6.67
C ARG A 194 12.14 -23.80 -6.32
N ASP A 195 11.62 -23.33 -5.19
CA ASP A 195 10.27 -23.67 -4.76
C ASP A 195 9.22 -23.10 -5.71
N ILE A 196 9.39 -21.85 -6.17
CA ILE A 196 8.56 -21.24 -7.19
C ILE A 196 8.58 -22.05 -8.48
N LEU A 197 9.78 -22.45 -8.96
CA LEU A 197 9.93 -23.24 -10.17
C LEU A 197 9.15 -24.54 -10.08
N LEU A 198 9.30 -25.28 -8.99
CA LEU A 198 8.62 -26.56 -8.80
C LEU A 198 7.09 -26.39 -8.68
N ALA A 199 6.63 -25.36 -7.98
CA ALA A 199 5.22 -25.11 -7.79
C ALA A 199 4.51 -24.58 -9.05
N THR A 200 5.22 -23.87 -9.95
CA THR A 200 4.60 -23.24 -11.12
C THR A 200 4.74 -24.02 -12.41
N THR A 201 5.57 -25.07 -12.43
CA THR A 201 5.75 -25.96 -13.61
C THR A 201 5.18 -27.35 -13.41
N GLY A 202 4.59 -27.63 -12.25
CA GLY A 202 3.90 -28.90 -11.96
C GLY A 202 2.45 -28.92 -12.49
N ASP A 203 1.81 -30.09 -12.34
CA ASP A 203 0.43 -30.32 -12.83
C ASP A 203 -0.65 -29.62 -12.02
N THR A 204 -0.32 -29.10 -10.82
CA THR A 204 -1.30 -28.50 -9.91
C THR A 204 -0.95 -27.05 -9.64
N ASP A 205 -1.84 -26.11 -10.06
CA ASP A 205 -1.80 -24.74 -9.59
C ASP A 205 -2.55 -24.63 -8.26
N ALA A 206 -1.84 -24.26 -7.20
CA ALA A 206 -2.43 -24.10 -5.88
C ALA A 206 -3.51 -23.02 -5.92
N GLN A 207 -4.75 -23.38 -5.59
CA GLN A 207 -5.85 -22.44 -5.53
C GLN A 207 -5.88 -21.73 -4.18
N ALA A 208 -6.08 -20.40 -4.21
CA ALA A 208 -6.36 -19.65 -3.00
C ALA A 208 -7.82 -19.84 -2.59
N ALA A 209 -8.07 -20.04 -1.30
CA ALA A 209 -9.42 -20.10 -0.76
C ALA A 209 -9.78 -18.74 -0.13
N PRO A 210 -11.05 -18.30 -0.27
CA PRO A 210 -11.53 -17.13 0.47
C PRO A 210 -11.45 -17.38 1.98
N VAL A 211 -10.89 -16.42 2.71
CA VAL A 211 -10.78 -16.45 4.17
C VAL A 211 -11.60 -15.33 4.78
N PHE A 212 -11.55 -14.15 4.17
CA PHE A 212 -12.33 -12.98 4.58
C PHE A 212 -13.53 -12.76 3.67
N THR A 213 -14.55 -12.14 4.24
CA THR A 213 -15.59 -11.42 3.51
C THR A 213 -15.28 -9.91 3.55
N THR A 214 -15.87 -9.16 2.64
CA THR A 214 -15.77 -7.68 2.65
C THR A 214 -16.21 -7.07 4.00
N ALA A 215 -17.28 -7.59 4.60
CA ALA A 215 -17.78 -7.12 5.89
C ALA A 215 -16.78 -7.35 7.02
N GLU A 216 -16.13 -8.50 7.04
CA GLU A 216 -15.10 -8.81 8.05
C GLU A 216 -13.83 -7.96 7.87
N LEU A 217 -13.43 -7.63 6.64
CA LEU A 217 -12.35 -6.69 6.40
C LEU A 217 -12.68 -5.29 6.94
N LEU A 218 -13.90 -4.81 6.72
CA LEU A 218 -14.36 -3.52 7.26
C LEU A 218 -14.41 -3.51 8.78
N ALA A 219 -14.86 -4.61 9.40
CA ALA A 219 -14.81 -4.79 10.85
C ALA A 219 -13.36 -4.76 11.36
N ALA A 220 -12.44 -5.47 10.69
CA ALA A 220 -11.02 -5.46 11.01
C ALA A 220 -10.40 -4.06 10.92
N GLN A 221 -10.73 -3.28 9.88
CA GLN A 221 -10.29 -1.88 9.74
C GLN A 221 -10.81 -0.99 10.88
N THR A 222 -12.02 -1.24 11.36
CA THR A 222 -12.61 -0.52 12.48
C THR A 222 -11.91 -0.88 13.79
N LEU A 223 -11.73 -2.17 14.06
CA LEU A 223 -11.04 -2.68 15.25
C LEU A 223 -9.60 -2.17 15.32
N LEU A 224 -8.87 -2.20 14.20
CA LEU A 224 -7.51 -1.68 14.11
C LEU A 224 -7.40 -0.23 14.58
N ARG A 225 -8.36 0.63 14.23
CA ARG A 225 -8.37 2.04 14.65
C ARG A 225 -8.61 2.21 16.16
N GLN A 226 -9.24 1.24 16.79
CA GLN A 226 -9.53 1.23 18.22
C GLN A 226 -8.40 0.63 19.06
N MET A 227 -7.44 -0.07 18.44
CA MET A 227 -6.31 -0.67 19.16
C MET A 227 -5.54 0.39 19.95
N PRO A 228 -5.24 0.12 21.24
CA PRO A 228 -4.50 1.04 22.09
C PRO A 228 -3.05 1.19 21.60
N VAL A 229 -2.51 2.39 21.75
CA VAL A 229 -1.09 2.69 21.46
C VAL A 229 -0.51 3.39 22.68
N GLY A 230 0.61 2.88 23.18
CA GLY A 230 1.32 3.49 24.30
C GLY A 230 1.92 4.86 23.93
N GLU A 231 1.94 5.79 24.86
CA GLU A 231 2.47 7.15 24.66
C GLU A 231 3.92 7.14 24.13
N SER A 232 4.73 6.20 24.61
CA SER A 232 6.11 6.05 24.15
C SER A 232 6.24 5.76 22.65
N VAL A 233 5.26 5.04 22.07
CA VAL A 233 5.19 4.76 20.62
C VAL A 233 4.73 6.00 19.87
N VAL A 234 3.76 6.74 20.41
CA VAL A 234 3.29 8.02 19.83
C VAL A 234 4.44 9.01 19.72
N GLU A 235 5.16 9.22 20.82
CA GLU A 235 6.31 10.11 20.86
C GLU A 235 7.45 9.64 19.95
N LEU A 236 7.67 8.33 19.83
CA LEU A 236 8.69 7.81 18.91
C LEU A 236 8.30 8.08 17.43
N ILE A 237 7.03 7.93 17.07
CA ILE A 237 6.55 8.25 15.72
C ILE A 237 6.76 9.74 15.41
N LEU A 238 6.44 10.62 16.37
CA LEU A 238 6.62 12.07 16.20
C LEU A 238 8.09 12.43 16.06
N ASP A 239 8.95 11.90 16.93
CA ASP A 239 10.40 12.11 16.90
C ASP A 239 10.98 11.65 15.56
N LEU A 240 10.57 10.46 15.09
CA LEU A 240 11.04 9.89 13.82
C LEU A 240 10.67 10.79 12.62
N VAL A 241 9.42 11.20 12.53
CA VAL A 241 8.96 12.04 11.41
C VAL A 241 9.63 13.42 11.45
N ARG A 242 9.80 14.01 12.63
CA ARG A 242 10.43 15.32 12.81
C ARG A 242 11.93 15.28 12.54
N ALA A 243 12.61 14.18 12.91
CA ALA A 243 14.04 14.01 12.65
C ALA A 243 14.42 14.08 11.16
N PHE A 244 13.48 13.78 10.26
CA PHE A 244 13.68 13.84 8.80
C PHE A 244 13.31 15.17 8.15
N ARG A 245 12.90 16.20 8.90
CA ARG A 245 12.60 17.53 8.36
C ARG A 245 13.86 18.38 8.38
N PRO A 246 14.54 18.63 7.24
CA PRO A 246 15.86 19.26 7.21
C PRO A 246 15.89 20.65 7.85
N ASP A 247 14.79 21.41 7.74
CA ASP A 247 14.65 22.74 8.33
C ASP A 247 14.21 22.72 9.80
N GLY A 248 13.92 21.52 10.34
CA GLY A 248 13.44 21.35 11.71
C GLY A 248 14.56 21.36 12.75
N PRO A 249 14.22 21.68 14.02
CA PRO A 249 15.19 21.67 15.12
C PRO A 249 15.74 20.27 15.43
N ASP A 250 14.95 19.24 15.16
CA ASP A 250 15.22 17.84 15.52
C ASP A 250 16.06 17.10 14.46
N ALA A 251 16.34 17.75 13.31
CA ALA A 251 17.13 17.17 12.24
C ALA A 251 18.61 17.03 12.62
N SER A 252 19.18 15.86 12.34
CA SER A 252 20.63 15.64 12.46
C SER A 252 21.39 16.42 11.38
N PRO A 253 22.71 16.70 11.58
CA PRO A 253 23.52 17.30 10.54
C PRO A 253 23.50 16.52 9.22
N GLN A 254 23.47 15.19 9.30
CA GLN A 254 23.38 14.32 8.12
C GLN A 254 22.08 14.54 7.36
N VAL A 255 20.92 14.60 8.05
CA VAL A 255 19.62 14.86 7.41
C VAL A 255 19.61 16.23 6.73
N ARG A 256 20.14 17.28 7.37
CA ARG A 256 20.24 18.62 6.79
C ARG A 256 21.09 18.67 5.53
N ASP A 257 22.18 17.87 5.49
CA ASP A 257 23.07 17.80 4.33
C ASP A 257 22.53 16.95 3.18
N THR A 258 21.65 15.99 3.45
CA THR A 258 21.26 15.00 2.45
C THR A 258 19.82 15.10 1.98
N VAL A 259 18.88 15.54 2.83
CA VAL A 259 17.44 15.55 2.52
C VAL A 259 17.02 16.88 1.91
N ALA A 260 16.38 16.85 0.76
CA ALA A 260 15.82 18.04 0.09
C ALA A 260 14.49 18.46 0.72
N TRP A 261 13.64 17.50 1.03
CA TRP A 261 12.36 17.68 1.71
C TRP A 261 12.02 16.43 2.51
N GLY A 262 11.40 16.63 3.66
CA GLY A 262 11.06 15.58 4.61
C GLY A 262 9.54 15.31 4.72
N PRO A 263 9.16 14.32 5.53
CA PRO A 263 7.78 13.84 5.62
C PRO A 263 6.86 14.85 6.31
N GLY A 264 5.64 14.96 5.76
CA GLY A 264 4.55 15.76 6.34
C GLY A 264 3.79 15.02 7.45
N PRO A 265 2.72 15.64 8.01
CA PRO A 265 1.88 15.02 9.06
C PRO A 265 1.22 13.70 8.63
N ARG A 266 0.94 13.52 7.34
CA ARG A 266 0.39 12.26 6.82
C ARG A 266 1.30 11.05 7.07
N ALA A 267 2.61 11.27 7.11
CA ALA A 267 3.57 10.21 7.44
C ALA A 267 3.39 9.69 8.87
N ALA A 268 3.19 10.57 9.85
CA ALA A 268 2.90 10.17 11.23
C ALA A 268 1.56 9.42 11.34
N GLN A 269 0.53 9.87 10.62
CA GLN A 269 -0.76 9.17 10.55
C GLN A 269 -0.62 7.78 9.91
N ALA A 270 0.16 7.67 8.83
CA ALA A 270 0.43 6.41 8.18
C ALA A 270 1.21 5.45 9.09
N LEU A 271 2.27 5.93 9.79
CA LEU A 271 3.00 5.14 10.79
C LEU A 271 2.06 4.65 11.89
N MET A 272 1.21 5.52 12.44
CA MET A 272 0.26 5.15 13.48
C MET A 272 -0.68 4.01 13.07
N LEU A 273 -1.18 4.02 11.83
CA LEU A 273 -2.03 2.97 11.30
C LEU A 273 -1.24 1.70 11.01
N THR A 274 -0.08 1.82 10.37
CA THR A 274 0.71 0.66 9.93
C THR A 274 1.35 -0.10 11.08
N VAL A 275 1.75 0.56 12.18
CA VAL A 275 2.24 -0.13 13.38
C VAL A 275 1.16 -0.95 14.06
N ARG A 276 -0.08 -0.46 14.10
CA ARG A 276 -1.24 -1.23 14.60
C ARG A 276 -1.51 -2.44 13.71
N ALA A 277 -1.51 -2.26 12.38
CA ALA A 277 -1.74 -3.36 11.45
C ALA A 277 -0.66 -4.44 11.55
N ARG A 278 0.62 -4.04 11.66
CA ARG A 278 1.73 -4.97 11.88
C ARG A 278 1.58 -5.75 13.17
N THR A 279 1.22 -5.06 14.25
CA THR A 279 0.97 -5.67 15.56
C THR A 279 -0.13 -6.73 15.47
N LEU A 280 -1.23 -6.41 14.81
CA LEU A 280 -2.36 -7.31 14.59
C LEU A 280 -1.96 -8.53 13.74
N LEU A 281 -1.20 -8.33 12.65
CA LEU A 281 -0.67 -9.42 11.81
C LEU A 281 0.28 -10.37 12.56
N GLN A 282 0.83 -9.92 13.68
CA GLN A 282 1.69 -10.72 14.58
C GLN A 282 0.93 -11.28 15.79
N GLY A 283 -0.39 -11.11 15.86
CA GLY A 283 -1.22 -11.59 16.96
C GLY A 283 -0.96 -10.88 18.30
N ARG A 284 -0.43 -9.63 18.28
CA ARG A 284 -0.14 -8.83 19.47
C ARG A 284 -1.23 -7.78 19.71
N LEU A 285 -1.39 -7.36 20.96
CA LEU A 285 -2.46 -6.47 21.39
C LEU A 285 -2.10 -4.97 21.30
N ALA A 286 -0.82 -4.64 21.33
CA ALA A 286 -0.37 -3.25 21.30
C ALA A 286 0.98 -3.11 20.56
N PRO A 287 1.18 -2.00 19.81
CA PRO A 287 2.42 -1.71 19.12
C PRO A 287 3.61 -1.47 20.05
N SER A 288 4.80 -1.80 19.57
CA SER A 288 6.09 -1.56 20.21
C SER A 288 6.96 -0.58 19.41
N ALA A 289 8.07 -0.18 19.99
CA ALA A 289 9.07 0.63 19.30
C ALA A 289 9.66 -0.07 18.06
N GLU A 290 9.80 -1.40 18.11
CA GLU A 290 10.27 -2.20 16.99
C GLU A 290 9.33 -2.12 15.79
N ASP A 291 8.01 -2.03 16.02
CA ASP A 291 7.04 -1.86 14.94
C ASP A 291 7.22 -0.53 14.22
N VAL A 292 7.59 0.52 14.96
CA VAL A 292 7.87 1.85 14.36
C VAL A 292 9.10 1.79 13.45
N ILE A 293 10.18 1.14 13.89
CA ILE A 293 11.38 0.97 13.06
C ILE A 293 11.04 0.17 11.80
N ASP A 294 10.37 -0.96 11.99
CA ASP A 294 10.09 -1.87 10.89
C ASP A 294 9.17 -1.23 9.83
N MET A 295 8.28 -0.34 10.24
CA MET A 295 7.39 0.39 9.35
C MET A 295 7.95 1.74 8.86
N ALA A 296 9.10 2.20 9.40
CA ALA A 296 9.69 3.47 9.02
C ALA A 296 9.98 3.53 7.50
N ARG A 297 10.72 2.56 6.98
CA ARG A 297 11.10 2.53 5.56
C ARG A 297 9.90 2.40 4.62
N PRO A 298 8.98 1.44 4.77
CA PRO A 298 7.79 1.32 3.92
C PRO A 298 6.93 2.58 3.89
N VAL A 299 6.89 3.34 4.99
CA VAL A 299 6.05 4.53 5.10
C VAL A 299 6.76 5.79 4.64
N LEU A 300 8.07 5.93 4.90
CA LEU A 300 8.80 7.20 4.69
C LEU A 300 9.49 7.29 3.33
N LEU A 301 9.91 6.16 2.74
CA LEU A 301 10.79 6.16 1.56
C LEU A 301 10.22 6.96 0.38
N HIS A 302 8.94 6.86 0.13
CA HIS A 302 8.24 7.57 -0.95
C HIS A 302 7.71 8.96 -0.54
N ARG A 303 7.99 9.39 0.70
CA ARG A 303 7.58 10.67 1.30
C ARG A 303 8.75 11.60 1.58
N MET A 304 9.90 11.32 1.01
CA MET A 304 11.13 12.07 1.19
C MET A 304 11.95 12.05 -0.09
N ALA A 305 12.81 13.03 -0.27
CA ALA A 305 13.79 13.00 -1.37
C ALA A 305 15.16 13.50 -0.91
N LEU A 306 16.21 12.89 -1.49
CA LEU A 306 17.57 13.38 -1.37
C LEU A 306 17.77 14.65 -2.21
N ASN A 307 18.59 15.56 -1.73
CA ASN A 307 19.01 16.70 -2.51
C ASN A 307 19.96 16.28 -3.67
N PHE A 308 20.24 17.22 -4.56
CA PHE A 308 21.06 16.93 -5.73
C PHE A 308 22.48 16.45 -5.37
N ALA A 309 23.11 17.07 -4.36
CA ALA A 309 24.47 16.71 -3.93
C ALA A 309 24.53 15.29 -3.35
N ALA A 310 23.56 14.92 -2.51
CA ALA A 310 23.46 13.58 -1.94
C ALA A 310 23.22 12.51 -3.03
N ARG A 311 22.36 12.80 -4.00
CA ARG A 311 22.13 11.90 -5.17
C ARG A 311 23.41 11.73 -5.98
N ALA A 312 24.16 12.81 -6.22
CA ALA A 312 25.41 12.75 -6.96
C ALA A 312 26.52 11.98 -6.24
N ARG A 313 26.50 11.97 -4.89
CA ARG A 313 27.41 11.12 -4.07
C ARG A 313 26.99 9.65 -4.04
N GLY A 314 25.78 9.32 -4.47
CA GLY A 314 25.22 7.96 -4.36
C GLY A 314 24.71 7.62 -2.97
N ASP A 315 24.35 8.62 -2.17
CA ASP A 315 23.79 8.40 -0.83
C ASP A 315 22.47 7.61 -0.92
N SER A 316 22.23 6.72 0.05
CA SER A 316 21.04 5.90 0.11
C SER A 316 20.00 6.45 1.10
N LEU A 317 18.84 6.86 0.58
CA LEU A 317 17.72 7.31 1.42
C LEU A 317 17.22 6.21 2.35
N SER A 318 17.16 4.96 1.86
CA SER A 318 16.75 3.81 2.68
C SER A 318 17.71 3.57 3.85
N ALA A 319 19.03 3.63 3.61
CA ALA A 319 20.02 3.49 4.66
C ALA A 319 19.96 4.63 5.69
N LEU A 320 19.68 5.87 5.23
CA LEU A 320 19.47 7.01 6.11
C LEU A 320 18.23 6.81 7.01
N ILE A 321 17.14 6.29 6.48
CA ILE A 321 15.94 5.98 7.26
C ILE A 321 16.25 4.91 8.30
N ASP A 322 16.86 3.80 7.89
CA ASP A 322 17.15 2.68 8.78
C ASP A 322 18.08 3.08 9.93
N THR A 323 19.15 3.83 9.64
CA THR A 323 20.11 4.28 10.66
C THR A 323 19.53 5.32 11.62
N THR A 324 18.72 6.25 11.12
CA THR A 324 18.07 7.28 11.96
C THR A 324 17.03 6.63 12.87
N ALA A 325 16.18 5.73 12.34
CA ALA A 325 15.18 5.02 13.14
C ALA A 325 15.82 4.20 14.26
N ALA A 326 16.90 3.46 13.97
CA ALA A 326 17.63 2.68 14.96
C ALA A 326 18.27 3.58 16.06
N SER A 327 18.81 4.73 15.68
CA SER A 327 19.45 5.65 16.63
C SER A 327 18.49 6.26 17.65
N LEU A 328 17.23 6.50 17.26
CA LEU A 328 16.21 7.07 18.14
C LEU A 328 15.83 6.11 19.27
N ILE A 329 15.77 4.80 19.00
CA ILE A 329 15.52 3.81 20.06
C ILE A 329 16.72 3.69 20.99
N GLY A 330 17.94 3.66 20.46
CA GLY A 330 19.14 3.60 21.30
C GLY A 330 19.21 4.77 22.30
N LYS A 331 18.79 5.96 21.91
CA LYS A 331 18.69 7.13 22.80
C LYS A 331 17.60 6.99 23.88
N LYS A 332 16.43 6.45 23.52
CA LYS A 332 15.31 6.24 24.48
C LYS A 332 15.56 5.07 25.45
N ALA A 333 16.38 4.08 25.06
CA ALA A 333 16.76 2.99 25.96
C ALA A 333 17.88 3.41 26.96
N ALA A 334 18.61 4.48 26.68
CA ALA A 334 19.69 5.02 27.51
C ALA A 334 19.26 6.18 28.43
N ALA A 335 18.04 6.70 28.27
CA ALA A 335 17.43 7.75 29.08
C ALA A 335 16.40 7.17 30.07
#